data_347e82c2f13ffd602e2bb3692a42939a
#
_entry.id   347e82c2f13ffd602e2bb3692a42939a
#
_cell.length_a   1.000
_cell.length_b   1.000
_cell.length_c   1.000
_cell.angle_alpha   90.00
_cell.angle_beta   90.00
_cell.angle_gamma   90.00
#
_symmetry.space_group_name_H-M   'P 1'
#
loop_
_entity.id
_entity.type
_entity.pdbx_description
1 polymer ?
#
loop_
_entity_poly.entity_id
_entity_poly.type
_entity_poly.pdbx_seq_one_letter_code
_entity_poly.pdbx_strand_id
1 'polypeptide(L)'
;MFTARHLPVAEAGLCSGPMAYFKDADDVYANLGLFMRQLAVDPEMTNALKRVDTTFQLRLRNPDSVLTVRTPRDEEPAQVDLGDTSLQPEVVLQLDADTAHRFWLGTLNPAIALAKGDIRTRGPASKVLGLLPLVKPGFPRYRLQLEDAGRQDLLDAA
;
A
#
# COMPACT_ATOMS: atom_id res chain seq x y z
N MET A 1 37.14 5.22 2.91
CA MET A 1 36.69 5.16 2.68
C MET A 1 35.80 5.02 2.23
N PHE A 2 35.87 4.74 2.54
CA PHE A 2 35.14 4.37 2.07
C PHE A 2 34.33 3.77 1.86
N THR A 3 34.46 3.34 2.13
CA THR A 3 33.86 2.73 1.92
C THR A 3 32.94 2.23 1.92
N ALA A 4 33.09 1.90 2.33
CA ALA A 4 32.31 1.38 2.30
C ALA A 4 31.40 1.23 2.52
N ARG A 5 31.63 1.26 2.71
CA ARG A 5 30.89 1.23 2.98
C ARG A 5 29.99 0.89 2.63
N HIS A 6 30.33 0.53 2.71
CA HIS A 6 29.55 0.04 2.37
C HIS A 6 28.93 -0.66 2.37
N LEU A 7 29.18 -1.05 2.65
CA LEU A 7 28.79 -1.81 2.64
C LEU A 7 27.99 -2.42 2.84
N PRO A 8 28.03 -2.63 3.07
CA PRO A 8 27.39 -3.18 3.37
C PRO A 8 26.41 -3.28 3.37
N VAL A 9 26.37 -3.19 3.42
CA VAL A 9 25.49 -3.28 3.40
C VAL A 9 24.76 -3.83 3.05
N ALA A 10 24.95 -3.81 2.67
CA ALA A 10 24.43 -4.41 2.29
C ALA A 10 24.24 -5.36 2.70
N GLU A 11 24.58 -5.62 3.10
CA GLU A 11 24.43 -6.60 3.49
C GLU A 11 23.48 -6.87 4.06
N ALA A 12 23.16 -6.24 4.38
CA ALA A 12 22.29 -6.50 5.00
C ALA A 12 21.26 -7.06 4.65
N GLY A 13 20.76 -6.64 4.41
CA GLY A 13 19.75 -7.22 4.20
C GLY A 13 19.89 -8.40 3.68
N LEU A 14 20.75 -8.54 3.35
CA LEU A 14 20.81 -9.59 2.82
C LEU A 14 20.39 -10.56 3.45
N CYS A 15 20.47 -10.53 4.30
CA CYS A 15 20.29 -11.57 4.86
C CYS A 15 19.10 -12.03 5.08
N SER A 16 18.40 -11.49 5.38
CA SER A 16 17.37 -12.05 5.92
C SER A 16 16.30 -12.12 5.05
N GLY A 17 15.66 -12.78 4.77
CA GLY A 17 14.44 -12.89 4.15
C GLY A 17 14.43 -12.48 2.71
N PRO A 18 13.24 -12.40 2.11
CA PRO A 18 13.11 -12.08 0.71
C PRO A 18 13.56 -10.66 0.44
N MET A 19 14.06 -10.46 -0.76
CA MET A 19 14.44 -9.13 -1.20
C MET A 19 13.21 -8.28 -1.36
N ALA A 20 13.28 -7.04 -0.92
CA ALA A 20 12.19 -6.10 -1.08
C ALA A 20 12.01 -5.75 -2.56
N TYR A 21 10.75 -5.65 -2.98
CA TYR A 21 10.44 -5.29 -4.36
C TYR A 21 10.69 -3.82 -4.64
N PHE A 22 10.52 -2.97 -3.65
CA PHE A 22 10.72 -1.53 -3.78
C PHE A 22 12.07 -1.14 -3.19
N LYS A 23 12.74 -0.20 -3.83
CA LYS A 23 14.09 0.22 -3.41
C LYS A 23 14.08 1.03 -2.12
N ASP A 24 13.11 1.93 -1.99
CA ASP A 24 13.03 2.86 -0.87
C ASP A 24 11.60 3.41 -0.77
N ALA A 25 11.38 4.30 0.19
CA ALA A 25 10.07 4.90 0.38
C ALA A 25 9.59 5.66 -0.86
N ASP A 26 10.50 6.35 -1.54
CA ASP A 26 10.14 7.09 -2.74
C ASP A 26 9.63 6.16 -3.83
N ASP A 27 10.22 4.98 -3.94
CA ASP A 27 9.77 3.98 -4.91
C ASP A 27 8.37 3.48 -4.57
N VAL A 28 8.08 3.29 -3.28
CA VAL A 28 6.73 2.92 -2.82
C VAL A 28 5.75 4.03 -3.19
N TYR A 29 6.10 5.28 -2.90
CA TYR A 29 5.20 6.41 -3.16
C TYR A 29 4.99 6.62 -4.65
N ALA A 30 5.99 6.38 -5.48
CA ALA A 30 5.89 6.55 -6.92
C ALA A 30 4.97 5.49 -7.56
N ASN A 31 4.76 4.37 -6.91
CA ASN A 31 3.95 3.28 -7.45
C ASN A 31 2.66 3.09 -6.67
N LEU A 32 2.75 2.64 -5.42
CA LEU A 32 1.56 2.44 -4.59
C LEU A 32 0.89 3.78 -4.25
N GLY A 33 1.70 4.78 -3.93
CA GLY A 33 1.16 6.09 -3.58
C GLY A 33 0.43 6.75 -4.74
N LEU A 34 1.05 6.75 -5.91
CA LEU A 34 0.41 7.30 -7.11
C LEU A 34 -0.88 6.57 -7.42
N PHE A 35 -0.85 5.24 -7.30
CA PHE A 35 -2.03 4.43 -7.57
C PHE A 35 -3.17 4.80 -6.61
N MET A 36 -2.87 4.94 -5.33
CA MET A 36 -3.89 5.34 -4.36
C MET A 36 -4.49 6.70 -4.70
N ARG A 37 -3.66 7.63 -5.14
CA ARG A 37 -4.15 8.95 -5.54
C ARG A 37 -5.02 8.89 -6.78
N GLN A 38 -4.71 8.00 -7.71
CA GLN A 38 -5.54 7.83 -8.89
C GLN A 38 -6.89 7.23 -8.52
N LEU A 39 -6.92 6.28 -7.59
CA LEU A 39 -8.18 5.73 -7.11
C LEU A 39 -9.00 6.78 -6.39
N ALA A 40 -8.35 7.69 -5.69
CA ALA A 40 -9.03 8.72 -4.91
C ALA A 40 -9.83 9.69 -5.77
N VAL A 41 -9.47 9.85 -7.04
CA VAL A 41 -10.18 10.75 -7.94
C VAL A 41 -11.04 10.01 -8.96
N ASP A 42 -11.05 8.70 -8.91
CA ASP A 42 -11.86 7.90 -9.82
C ASP A 42 -13.33 7.96 -9.39
N PRO A 43 -14.26 8.35 -10.29
CA PRO A 43 -15.67 8.53 -9.89
C PRO A 43 -16.34 7.25 -9.39
N GLU A 44 -16.05 6.13 -10.02
CA GLU A 44 -16.63 4.85 -9.61
C GLU A 44 -16.17 4.46 -8.22
N MET A 45 -14.86 4.58 -7.99
CA MET A 45 -14.29 4.26 -6.69
C MET A 45 -14.79 5.22 -5.61
N THR A 46 -14.88 6.51 -5.95
CA THR A 46 -15.38 7.52 -5.03
C THR A 46 -16.78 7.19 -4.56
N ASN A 47 -17.67 6.82 -5.49
CA ASN A 47 -19.03 6.47 -5.13
C ASN A 47 -19.11 5.23 -4.23
N ALA A 48 -18.27 4.24 -4.51
CA ALA A 48 -18.23 3.03 -3.71
C ALA A 48 -17.72 3.31 -2.30
N LEU A 49 -16.68 4.12 -2.19
CA LEU A 49 -16.01 4.38 -0.91
C LEU A 49 -16.76 5.37 -0.03
N LYS A 50 -17.67 6.16 -0.58
CA LYS A 50 -18.46 7.08 0.23
C LYS A 50 -19.27 6.38 1.31
N ARG A 51 -19.55 5.11 1.12
CA ARG A 51 -20.33 4.33 2.08
C ARG A 51 -19.50 3.90 3.29
N VAL A 52 -18.18 4.00 3.18
CA VAL A 52 -17.29 3.59 4.24
C VAL A 52 -16.63 4.82 4.80
N ASP A 53 -17.19 5.36 5.87
CA ASP A 53 -16.66 6.58 6.47
C ASP A 53 -15.52 6.22 7.40
N THR A 54 -14.29 6.26 6.87
CA THR A 54 -13.12 5.91 7.68
C THR A 54 -11.87 6.60 7.18
N THR A 55 -10.90 6.70 8.08
CA THR A 55 -9.53 7.11 7.76
C THR A 55 -8.63 5.95 8.14
N PHE A 56 -7.89 5.41 7.20
CA PHE A 56 -6.99 4.30 7.48
C PHE A 56 -5.58 4.64 7.06
N GLN A 57 -4.62 4.00 7.72
CA GLN A 57 -3.21 4.23 7.47
C GLN A 57 -2.51 2.92 7.23
N LEU A 58 -1.73 2.87 6.16
CA LEU A 58 -0.86 1.74 5.87
C LEU A 58 0.54 2.11 6.35
N ARG A 59 1.01 1.40 7.37
CA ARG A 59 2.39 1.53 7.84
C ARG A 59 3.17 0.38 7.26
N LEU A 60 3.95 0.69 6.26
CA LEU A 60 4.68 -0.32 5.51
C LEU A 60 6.10 -0.44 6.01
N ARG A 61 6.64 -1.64 5.89
CA ARG A 61 8.04 -1.93 6.21
C ARG A 61 8.70 -2.50 4.98
N ASN A 62 10.01 -2.40 4.93
CA ASN A 62 10.84 -2.97 3.88
C ASN A 62 10.40 -2.55 2.49
N PRO A 63 10.47 -1.26 2.17
CA PRO A 63 11.02 -0.15 2.98
C PRO A 63 9.97 0.53 3.84
N ASP A 64 10.43 1.20 4.89
CA ASP A 64 9.52 1.95 5.77
C ASP A 64 8.87 3.08 4.98
N SER A 65 7.55 3.12 5.04
CA SER A 65 6.77 4.12 4.31
C SER A 65 5.37 4.17 4.91
N VAL A 66 4.68 5.29 4.71
CA VAL A 66 3.36 5.50 5.32
C VAL A 66 2.41 6.09 4.28
N LEU A 67 1.25 5.48 4.15
CA LEU A 67 0.18 5.95 3.27
C LEU A 67 -1.07 6.12 4.13
N THR A 68 -1.64 7.32 4.14
CA THR A 68 -2.85 7.59 4.92
C THR A 68 -3.96 8.00 3.97
N VAL A 69 -5.12 7.37 4.12
CA VAL A 69 -6.25 7.60 3.23
C VAL A 69 -7.49 7.89 4.05
N ARG A 70 -8.13 9.03 3.75
CA ARG A 70 -9.47 9.32 4.25
C ARG A 70 -10.44 9.09 3.10
N THR A 71 -11.46 8.27 3.32
CA THR A 71 -12.46 8.00 2.29
C THR A 71 -13.27 9.26 2.00
N PRO A 72 -13.88 9.36 0.81
CA PRO A 72 -14.68 10.55 0.47
C PRO A 72 -15.85 10.73 1.42
N ARG A 73 -16.21 11.98 1.66
CA ARG A 73 -17.37 12.35 2.50
C ARG A 73 -18.17 13.41 1.78
N ASP A 74 -19.45 13.18 1.62
CA ASP A 74 -20.37 14.15 1.00
C ASP A 74 -19.73 14.84 -0.21
N GLU A 75 -19.42 16.13 -0.08
CA GLU A 75 -18.82 16.91 -1.15
C GLU A 75 -17.29 16.88 -1.10
N GLU A 76 -16.70 16.25 -0.08
CA GLU A 76 -15.25 16.22 0.07
C GLU A 76 -14.66 15.00 -0.62
N PRO A 77 -13.66 15.20 -1.48
CA PRO A 77 -13.00 14.06 -2.11
C PRO A 77 -12.16 13.28 -1.11
N ALA A 78 -11.78 12.07 -1.50
CA ALA A 78 -10.82 11.30 -0.71
C ALA A 78 -9.52 12.08 -0.60
N GLN A 79 -8.83 11.90 0.52
CA GLN A 79 -7.51 12.51 0.72
C GLN A 79 -6.50 11.40 0.89
N VAL A 80 -5.38 11.51 0.21
CA VAL A 80 -4.28 10.54 0.30
C VAL A 80 -3.01 11.31 0.64
N ASP A 81 -2.45 11.03 1.80
CA ASP A 81 -1.20 11.62 2.25
C ASP A 81 -0.09 10.58 2.18
N LEU A 82 1.03 10.96 1.59
CA LEU A 82 2.20 10.11 1.48
C LEU A 82 3.24 10.61 2.47
N GLY A 83 3.57 9.76 3.44
CA GLY A 83 4.50 10.16 4.50
C GLY A 83 3.75 10.88 5.61
N ASP A 84 4.23 12.07 5.96
CA ASP A 84 3.65 12.84 7.06
C ASP A 84 2.19 13.19 6.78
N THR A 85 1.38 13.19 7.84
CA THR A 85 -0.04 13.47 7.72
C THR A 85 -0.56 14.10 9.01
N SER A 86 -1.54 15.00 8.85
CA SER A 86 -2.29 15.51 9.98
C SER A 86 -3.59 14.71 10.20
N LEU A 87 -3.88 13.75 9.33
CA LEU A 87 -5.07 12.92 9.48
C LEU A 87 -4.90 11.97 10.66
N GLN A 88 -5.99 11.76 11.39
CA GLN A 88 -6.01 10.83 12.52
C GLN A 88 -6.61 9.51 12.05
N PRO A 89 -5.79 8.47 11.88
CA PRO A 89 -6.32 7.21 11.36
C PRO A 89 -7.18 6.50 12.40
N GLU A 90 -8.30 6.01 11.96
CA GLU A 90 -9.17 5.18 12.79
C GLU A 90 -8.69 3.74 12.78
N VAL A 91 -8.15 3.30 11.64
CA VAL A 91 -7.62 1.97 11.48
C VAL A 91 -6.19 2.07 10.98
N VAL A 92 -5.29 1.32 11.60
CA VAL A 92 -3.88 1.25 11.17
C VAL A 92 -3.59 -0.18 10.74
N LEU A 93 -3.02 -0.32 9.56
CA LEU A 93 -2.57 -1.61 9.02
C LEU A 93 -1.04 -1.59 8.98
N GLN A 94 -0.43 -2.60 9.58
CA GLN A 94 1.02 -2.77 9.57
C GLN A 94 1.35 -4.00 8.73
N LEU A 95 2.15 -3.83 7.71
CA LEU A 95 2.50 -4.90 6.78
C LEU A 95 3.76 -4.51 6.00
N ASP A 96 4.35 -5.49 5.35
CA ASP A 96 5.47 -5.20 4.45
C ASP A 96 4.94 -4.57 3.16
N ALA A 97 5.76 -3.71 2.55
CA ALA A 97 5.40 -3.11 1.27
C ALA A 97 5.16 -4.18 0.21
N ASP A 98 5.92 -5.28 0.25
CA ASP A 98 5.73 -6.39 -0.68
C ASP A 98 4.37 -7.05 -0.51
N THR A 99 3.88 -7.12 0.72
CA THR A 99 2.56 -7.67 1.01
C THR A 99 1.47 -6.78 0.40
N ALA A 100 1.60 -5.46 0.57
CA ALA A 100 0.66 -4.51 -0.03
C ALA A 100 0.70 -4.61 -1.56
N HIS A 101 1.88 -4.76 -2.12
CA HIS A 101 2.05 -4.91 -3.56
C HIS A 101 1.32 -6.14 -4.08
N ARG A 102 1.52 -7.29 -3.43
CA ARG A 102 0.86 -8.53 -3.83
C ARG A 102 -0.65 -8.44 -3.69
N PHE A 103 -1.12 -7.71 -2.68
CA PHE A 103 -2.55 -7.50 -2.55
C PHE A 103 -3.11 -6.79 -3.79
N TRP A 104 -2.46 -5.71 -4.22
CA TRP A 104 -2.95 -4.96 -5.38
C TRP A 104 -2.76 -5.70 -6.71
N LEU A 105 -1.80 -6.62 -6.77
CA LEU A 105 -1.67 -7.50 -7.92
C LEU A 105 -2.75 -8.58 -7.94
N GLY A 106 -3.48 -8.75 -6.85
CA GLY A 106 -4.53 -9.75 -6.77
C GLY A 106 -4.01 -11.15 -6.44
N THR A 107 -2.77 -11.26 -6.00
CA THR A 107 -2.15 -12.56 -5.72
C THR A 107 -2.11 -12.90 -4.24
N LEU A 108 -2.62 -12.04 -3.38
CA LEU A 108 -2.63 -12.24 -1.93
C LEU A 108 -4.06 -12.36 -1.44
N ASN A 109 -4.29 -13.35 -0.56
CA ASN A 109 -5.57 -13.46 0.13
C ASN A 109 -5.45 -12.70 1.46
N PRO A 110 -6.14 -11.56 1.61
CA PRO A 110 -5.97 -10.75 2.82
C PRO A 110 -6.46 -11.43 4.10
N ALA A 111 -7.46 -12.30 4.01
CA ALA A 111 -7.93 -13.01 5.20
C ALA A 111 -6.86 -13.97 5.71
N ILE A 112 -6.17 -14.66 4.81
CA ILE A 112 -5.07 -15.54 5.18
C ILE A 112 -3.90 -14.73 5.75
N ALA A 113 -3.58 -13.61 5.12
CA ALA A 113 -2.48 -12.76 5.59
C ALA A 113 -2.75 -12.22 7.00
N LEU A 114 -3.99 -11.86 7.29
CA LEU A 114 -4.39 -11.44 8.64
C LEU A 114 -4.24 -12.58 9.63
N ALA A 115 -4.69 -13.78 9.26
CA ALA A 115 -4.63 -14.94 10.15
C ALA A 115 -3.19 -15.33 10.46
N LYS A 116 -2.29 -15.17 9.49
CA LYS A 116 -0.87 -15.51 9.67
C LYS A 116 -0.08 -14.41 10.37
N GLY A 117 -0.64 -13.22 10.51
CA GLY A 117 0.07 -12.11 11.11
C GLY A 117 0.93 -11.32 10.12
N ASP A 118 0.82 -11.60 8.83
CA ASP A 118 1.51 -10.82 7.80
C ASP A 118 0.93 -9.42 7.71
N ILE A 119 -0.36 -9.27 8.04
CA ILE A 119 -1.02 -7.98 8.16
C ILE A 119 -1.52 -7.88 9.59
N ARG A 120 -1.13 -6.81 10.28
CA ARG A 120 -1.59 -6.53 11.63
C ARG A 120 -2.45 -5.29 11.62
N THR A 121 -3.55 -5.33 12.35
CA THR A 121 -4.50 -4.21 12.38
C THR A 121 -4.61 -3.63 13.77
N ARG A 122 -4.88 -2.34 13.82
CA ARG A 122 -5.24 -1.63 15.02
C ARG A 122 -6.52 -0.87 14.71
N GLY A 123 -7.49 -0.89 15.61
CA GLY A 123 -8.79 -0.29 15.38
C GLY A 123 -9.78 -1.28 14.79
N PRO A 124 -10.95 -0.83 14.34
CA PRO A 124 -12.02 -1.74 13.89
C PRO A 124 -11.69 -2.36 12.52
N ALA A 125 -11.12 -3.55 12.57
CA ALA A 125 -10.74 -4.26 11.35
C ALA A 125 -11.92 -4.49 10.40
N SER A 126 -13.14 -4.52 10.94
CA SER A 126 -14.34 -4.70 10.13
C SER A 126 -14.49 -3.62 9.06
N LYS A 127 -14.05 -2.40 9.34
CA LYS A 127 -14.13 -1.32 8.34
C LYS A 127 -13.19 -1.58 7.18
N VAL A 128 -12.00 -2.10 7.46
CA VAL A 128 -11.06 -2.44 6.40
C VAL A 128 -11.57 -3.63 5.59
N LEU A 129 -12.08 -4.65 6.28
CA LEU A 129 -12.64 -5.81 5.58
C LEU A 129 -13.80 -5.41 4.67
N GLY A 130 -14.57 -4.40 5.06
CA GLY A 130 -15.64 -3.87 4.24
C GLY A 130 -15.16 -3.18 2.97
N LEU A 131 -13.90 -2.71 2.97
CA LEU A 131 -13.33 -2.08 1.80
C LEU A 131 -12.88 -3.09 0.74
N LEU A 132 -12.53 -4.30 1.17
CA LEU A 132 -11.88 -5.27 0.28
C LEU A 132 -12.67 -5.55 -1.01
N PRO A 133 -13.99 -5.84 -0.94
CA PRO A 133 -14.72 -6.08 -2.18
C PRO A 133 -14.85 -4.82 -3.04
N LEU A 134 -14.79 -3.64 -2.42
CA LEU A 134 -14.95 -2.38 -3.14
C LEU A 134 -13.71 -2.01 -3.93
N VAL A 135 -12.53 -2.46 -3.50
CA VAL A 135 -11.28 -2.07 -4.15
C VAL A 135 -10.82 -3.05 -5.21
N LYS A 136 -11.50 -4.19 -5.36
CA LYS A 136 -11.12 -5.19 -6.37
C LYS A 136 -11.01 -4.64 -7.78
N PRO A 137 -11.90 -3.73 -8.24
CA PRO A 137 -11.74 -3.16 -9.58
C PRO A 137 -10.43 -2.43 -9.78
N GLY A 138 -9.72 -2.10 -8.70
CA GLY A 138 -8.41 -1.47 -8.80
C GLY A 138 -7.30 -2.42 -9.22
N PHE A 139 -7.47 -3.72 -9.04
CA PHE A 139 -6.40 -4.69 -9.31
C PHE A 139 -5.88 -4.61 -10.75
N PRO A 140 -6.74 -4.70 -11.78
CA PRO A 140 -6.23 -4.59 -13.15
C PRO A 140 -5.67 -3.20 -13.45
N ARG A 141 -6.18 -2.16 -12.79
CA ARG A 141 -5.66 -0.80 -12.98
C ARG A 141 -4.24 -0.67 -12.44
N TYR A 142 -3.94 -1.33 -11.32
CA TYR A 142 -2.60 -1.32 -10.77
C TYR A 142 -1.62 -1.99 -11.71
N ARG A 143 -2.01 -3.14 -12.28
CA ARG A 143 -1.18 -3.81 -13.26
C ARG A 143 -0.90 -2.94 -14.48
N LEU A 144 -1.94 -2.28 -14.98
CA LEU A 144 -1.81 -1.41 -16.13
C LEU A 144 -0.87 -0.24 -15.83
N GLN A 145 -0.98 0.34 -14.64
CA GLN A 145 -0.09 1.43 -14.23
C GLN A 145 1.37 0.97 -14.23
N LEU A 146 1.64 -0.23 -13.72
CA LEU A 146 3.00 -0.76 -13.69
C LEU A 146 3.52 -1.02 -15.11
N GLU A 147 2.67 -1.52 -16.00
CA GLU A 147 3.03 -1.71 -17.39
C GLU A 147 3.39 -0.37 -18.05
N ASP A 148 2.55 0.63 -17.84
CA ASP A 148 2.76 1.96 -18.41
C ASP A 148 4.02 2.60 -17.86
N ALA A 149 4.38 2.31 -16.62
CA ALA A 149 5.58 2.84 -15.99
C ALA A 149 6.84 2.04 -16.35
N GLY A 150 6.70 0.94 -17.09
CA GLY A 150 7.84 0.12 -17.46
C GLY A 150 8.40 -0.69 -16.29
N ARG A 151 7.60 -0.94 -15.25
CA ARG A 151 8.03 -1.64 -14.05
C ARG A 151 7.70 -3.13 -14.15
N GLN A 152 8.31 -3.77 -15.15
CA GLN A 152 8.11 -5.21 -15.35
C GLN A 152 8.61 -6.00 -14.13
N ASP A 153 9.64 -5.48 -13.46
CA ASP A 153 10.16 -6.10 -12.25
C ASP A 153 9.07 -6.25 -11.18
N LEU A 154 8.22 -5.23 -11.02
CA LEU A 154 7.13 -5.30 -10.04
C LEU A 154 5.99 -6.20 -10.51
N LEU A 155 5.74 -6.26 -11.81
CA LEU A 155 4.71 -7.16 -12.34
C LEU A 155 5.10 -8.62 -12.14
N ASP A 156 6.38 -8.92 -12.25
CA ASP A 156 6.87 -10.29 -12.13
C ASP A 156 7.10 -10.70 -10.68
N ALA A 157 7.03 -9.77 -9.75
CA ALA A 157 7.33 -10.01 -8.35
C ALA A 157 6.12 -10.51 -7.55
N ALA A 158 5.23 -11.25 -8.17
CA ALA A 158 4.00 -11.71 -7.51
C ALA A 158 4.20 -12.97 -6.67
#